data_ad78f3d3afffad89027e41df107b963e
#
_entry.id   ad78f3d3afffad89027e41df107b963e
#
_cell.length_a   1.000
_cell.length_b   1.000
_cell.length_c   1.000
_cell.angle_alpha   90.00
_cell.angle_beta   90.00
_cell.angle_gamma   90.00
#
_symmetry.space_group_name_H-M   'P 1'
#
loop_
_entity.id
_entity.type
_entity.pdbx_description
1 polymer ?
#
loop_
_entity_poly.entity_id
_entity_poly.type
_entity_poly.pdbx_seq_one_letter_code
_entity_poly.pdbx_strand_id
1 'polypeptide(L)'
;MQIKPKDTLEFDTKNLLIAVNGVDSSALQGYDTKLNSNDEITIIPIIHGGSSRRIQFSVVQSNAELFDMHFDKKFHRDFLDELRNRHKQLIIQALNPQFLLSVQHAKKILVISIHAKKTKTMLSKKIETDILLRFAVTTQISQAIKIAGRKLNMDFLVIAIGKKSSLNRLHSELKLLLNPKPLSKDNHIFLKRQFNVSKKQLSAVPSKNSLEDIIVEKAAVLL
;
A
#
# COMPACT_ATOMS: atom_id res chain seq x y z
N MET A 1 26.62 -14.19 33.01
CA MET A 1 26.13 -12.90 32.45
C MET A 1 24.80 -13.17 31.78
N GLN A 2 23.73 -12.46 32.14
CA GLN A 2 22.44 -12.62 31.45
C GLN A 2 22.41 -11.74 30.20
N ILE A 3 21.84 -12.24 29.08
CA ILE A 3 21.75 -11.52 27.80
C ILE A 3 20.74 -10.35 27.85
N LYS A 4 20.29 -9.92 29.02
CA LYS A 4 19.44 -8.73 29.15
C LYS A 4 20.30 -7.47 29.13
N PRO A 5 20.11 -6.56 28.16
CA PRO A 5 20.76 -5.26 28.20
C PRO A 5 20.31 -4.52 29.46
N LYS A 6 21.23 -4.15 30.33
CA LYS A 6 20.98 -3.17 31.36
C LYS A 6 21.03 -1.79 30.69
N ASP A 7 19.89 -1.13 30.70
CA ASP A 7 19.67 0.29 30.46
C ASP A 7 19.96 0.91 29.09
N THR A 8 18.90 1.51 28.52
CA THR A 8 18.81 2.65 27.58
C THR A 8 18.85 2.45 26.07
N LEU A 9 18.96 1.25 25.53
CA LEU A 9 18.55 1.00 24.14
C LEU A 9 17.51 -0.13 24.16
N GLU A 10 16.26 0.21 23.92
CA GLU A 10 15.21 -0.80 23.62
C GLU A 10 15.59 -1.48 22.28
N PHE A 11 16.42 -2.52 22.36
CA PHE A 11 16.57 -3.44 21.25
C PHE A 11 15.28 -4.21 21.10
N ASP A 12 14.61 -4.06 19.95
CA ASP A 12 13.50 -4.93 19.57
C ASP A 12 14.04 -6.35 19.36
N THR A 13 14.08 -7.12 20.46
CA THR A 13 14.63 -8.48 20.49
C THR A 13 13.81 -9.47 19.67
N LYS A 14 12.60 -9.09 19.22
CA LYS A 14 11.73 -9.94 18.39
C LYS A 14 12.29 -10.15 16.97
N ASN A 15 13.22 -9.29 16.55
CA ASN A 15 13.82 -9.32 15.22
C ASN A 15 15.32 -9.61 15.26
N LEU A 16 15.80 -10.31 16.30
CA LEU A 16 17.20 -10.69 16.43
C LEU A 16 17.35 -12.21 16.57
N LEU A 17 18.20 -12.81 15.74
CA LEU A 17 18.72 -14.14 15.98
C LEU A 17 19.99 -13.99 16.81
N ILE A 18 20.01 -14.61 17.98
CA ILE A 18 21.15 -14.60 18.88
C ILE A 18 21.69 -16.01 18.95
N ALA A 19 22.92 -16.23 18.55
CA ALA A 19 23.60 -17.51 18.67
C ALA A 19 24.75 -17.41 19.66
N VAL A 20 24.97 -18.49 20.42
CA VAL A 20 26.10 -18.66 21.32
C VAL A 20 26.94 -19.82 20.80
N ASN A 21 28.20 -19.56 20.46
CA ASN A 21 29.10 -20.56 19.83
C ASN A 21 28.48 -21.21 18.58
N GLY A 22 27.77 -20.43 17.77
CA GLY A 22 27.10 -20.90 16.55
C GLY A 22 25.78 -21.65 16.77
N VAL A 23 25.32 -21.83 18.01
CA VAL A 23 24.03 -22.47 18.35
C VAL A 23 22.99 -21.38 18.64
N ASP A 24 21.81 -21.45 17.98
CA ASP A 24 20.71 -20.52 18.23
C ASP A 24 20.31 -20.53 19.72
N SER A 25 20.22 -19.35 20.34
CA SER A 25 19.86 -19.24 21.76
C SER A 25 18.46 -19.82 22.07
N SER A 26 17.55 -19.87 21.11
CA SER A 26 16.24 -20.50 21.27
C SER A 26 16.31 -22.03 21.45
N ALA A 27 17.36 -22.66 20.92
CA ALA A 27 17.66 -24.08 21.13
C ALA A 27 18.41 -24.36 22.46
N LEU A 28 18.78 -23.31 23.18
CA LEU A 28 19.38 -23.37 24.52
C LEU A 28 18.34 -22.95 25.57
N GLN A 29 18.56 -21.88 26.29
CA GLN A 29 17.66 -21.33 27.30
C GLN A 29 17.11 -19.93 26.91
N GLY A 30 17.13 -19.60 25.63
CA GLY A 30 16.70 -18.28 25.13
C GLY A 30 17.56 -17.17 25.73
N TYR A 31 16.89 -16.11 26.20
CA TYR A 31 17.57 -14.97 26.85
C TYR A 31 18.16 -15.29 28.24
N ASP A 32 17.79 -16.41 28.83
CA ASP A 32 18.31 -16.85 30.12
C ASP A 32 19.55 -17.77 29.98
N THR A 33 20.04 -17.97 28.75
CA THR A 33 21.27 -18.73 28.47
C THR A 33 22.44 -18.13 29.24
N LYS A 34 23.09 -18.96 30.06
CA LYS A 34 24.28 -18.59 30.80
C LYS A 34 25.49 -18.53 29.88
N LEU A 35 26.23 -17.44 29.96
CA LEU A 35 27.40 -17.22 29.14
C LEU A 35 28.68 -17.38 29.96
N ASN A 36 29.66 -18.04 29.42
CA ASN A 36 31.04 -18.15 29.95
C ASN A 36 31.92 -17.06 29.35
N SER A 37 33.07 -16.82 29.94
CA SER A 37 34.00 -15.74 29.52
C SER A 37 34.58 -15.92 28.10
N ASN A 38 34.55 -17.15 27.55
CA ASN A 38 35.08 -17.47 26.23
C ASN A 38 34.00 -17.76 25.18
N ASP A 39 32.72 -17.54 25.49
CA ASP A 39 31.67 -17.78 24.54
C ASP A 39 31.57 -16.67 23.49
N GLU A 40 31.50 -17.06 22.23
CA GLU A 40 31.26 -16.18 21.09
C GLU A 40 29.77 -15.92 20.93
N ILE A 41 29.36 -14.63 20.98
CA ILE A 41 27.98 -14.23 20.78
C ILE A 41 27.83 -13.60 19.40
N THR A 42 27.03 -14.25 18.55
CA THR A 42 26.65 -13.74 17.24
C THR A 42 25.23 -13.16 17.29
N ILE A 43 25.07 -11.87 17.01
CA ILE A 43 23.77 -11.21 16.92
C ILE A 43 23.51 -10.86 15.47
N ILE A 44 22.52 -11.50 14.87
CA ILE A 44 22.12 -11.26 13.48
C ILE A 44 20.73 -10.63 13.49
N PRO A 45 20.56 -9.42 12.95
CA PRO A 45 19.22 -8.89 12.75
C PRO A 45 18.48 -9.82 11.80
N ILE A 46 17.39 -10.44 12.27
CA ILE A 46 16.47 -11.16 11.40
C ILE A 46 15.74 -10.07 10.61
N ILE A 47 16.32 -9.70 9.49
CA ILE A 47 15.54 -9.05 8.47
C ILE A 47 14.56 -10.14 8.02
N HIS A 48 13.35 -10.12 8.53
CA HIS A 48 12.28 -10.91 7.95
C HIS A 48 12.20 -10.47 6.50
N GLY A 49 12.91 -11.17 5.64
CA GLY A 49 12.82 -11.09 4.20
C GLY A 49 11.49 -11.68 3.73
N GLY A 50 10.41 -11.23 4.33
CA GLY A 50 9.19 -11.06 3.62
C GLY A 50 9.50 -9.95 2.63
N SER A 51 9.94 -10.29 1.42
CA SER A 51 9.79 -9.38 0.30
C SER A 51 8.31 -9.05 0.31
N SER A 52 7.96 -7.86 0.83
CA SER A 52 6.61 -7.33 0.70
C SER A 52 6.34 -7.43 -0.79
N ARG A 53 5.42 -8.37 -1.17
CA ARG A 53 5.23 -8.75 -2.57
C ARG A 53 4.88 -7.48 -3.33
N ARG A 54 5.82 -6.98 -4.12
CA ARG A 54 5.63 -5.79 -4.93
C ARG A 54 4.43 -5.99 -5.85
N ILE A 55 3.50 -5.07 -5.78
CA ILE A 55 2.30 -5.12 -6.62
C ILE A 55 2.52 -4.16 -7.79
N GLN A 56 3.17 -4.65 -8.82
CA GLN A 56 3.45 -3.92 -10.04
C GLN A 56 2.65 -4.47 -11.22
N PHE A 57 2.23 -3.57 -12.12
CA PHE A 57 1.56 -3.93 -13.36
C PHE A 57 1.73 -2.83 -14.41
N SER A 58 1.59 -3.22 -15.69
CA SER A 58 1.63 -2.27 -16.80
C SER A 58 0.27 -1.59 -16.97
N VAL A 59 0.30 -0.28 -17.21
CA VAL A 59 -0.89 0.54 -17.48
C VAL A 59 -0.60 1.39 -18.70
N VAL A 60 -1.25 1.10 -19.84
CA VAL A 60 -1.01 1.75 -21.13
C VAL A 60 0.49 1.68 -21.48
N GLN A 61 1.20 2.79 -21.59
CA GLN A 61 2.64 2.87 -21.89
C GLN A 61 3.50 3.15 -20.64
N SER A 62 2.95 2.96 -19.45
CA SER A 62 3.61 3.22 -18.16
C SER A 62 3.55 1.99 -17.27
N ASN A 63 4.30 2.03 -16.18
CA ASN A 63 4.17 1.06 -15.09
C ASN A 63 3.45 1.71 -13.92
N ALA A 64 2.71 0.91 -13.18
CA ALA A 64 2.09 1.30 -11.93
C ALA A 64 2.53 0.36 -10.81
N GLU A 65 2.58 0.87 -9.59
CA GLU A 65 2.84 0.11 -8.38
C GLU A 65 1.90 0.56 -7.28
N LEU A 66 1.37 -0.41 -6.53
CA LEU A 66 0.56 -0.19 -5.34
C LEU A 66 1.42 -0.46 -4.11
N PHE A 67 1.44 0.51 -3.21
CA PHE A 67 2.13 0.43 -1.92
C PHE A 67 1.06 0.44 -0.83
N ASP A 68 0.87 -0.70 -0.17
CA ASP A 68 0.00 -0.80 0.99
C ASP A 68 0.80 -0.36 2.23
N MET A 69 0.52 0.85 2.68
CA MET A 69 1.27 1.54 3.72
C MET A 69 0.70 1.20 5.09
N HIS A 70 1.53 0.62 5.96
CA HIS A 70 1.19 0.49 7.37
C HIS A 70 1.32 1.84 8.07
N PHE A 71 0.34 2.19 8.92
CA PHE A 71 0.38 3.47 9.63
C PHE A 71 1.65 3.60 10.49
N ASP A 72 2.35 4.71 10.31
CA ASP A 72 3.49 5.13 11.13
C ASP A 72 3.31 6.60 11.51
N LYS A 73 3.77 6.99 12.71
CA LYS A 73 3.72 8.38 13.20
C LYS A 73 4.45 9.38 12.29
N LYS A 74 5.34 8.90 11.42
CA LYS A 74 6.02 9.69 10.38
C LYS A 74 5.10 10.20 9.28
N PHE A 75 3.89 9.63 9.13
CA PHE A 75 2.93 10.03 8.11
C PHE A 75 2.09 11.23 8.54
N HIS A 76 2.75 12.36 8.73
CA HIS A 76 2.09 13.64 9.01
C HIS A 76 1.25 14.13 7.80
N ARG A 77 0.54 15.25 7.98
CA ARG A 77 -0.41 15.76 6.98
C ARG A 77 0.22 15.94 5.61
N ASP A 78 1.42 16.52 5.55
CA ASP A 78 2.10 16.93 4.32
C ASP A 78 2.95 15.83 3.68
N PHE A 79 3.00 14.63 4.29
CA PHE A 79 3.78 13.50 3.81
C PHE A 79 3.60 13.23 2.30
N LEU A 80 2.36 13.28 1.81
CA LEU A 80 2.07 12.98 0.41
C LEU A 80 2.62 14.06 -0.53
N ASP A 81 2.56 15.32 -0.13
CA ASP A 81 3.08 16.43 -0.93
C ASP A 81 4.60 16.45 -0.92
N GLU A 82 5.24 16.12 0.18
CA GLU A 82 6.68 15.89 0.25
C GLU A 82 7.11 14.73 -0.63
N LEU A 83 6.37 13.60 -0.61
CA LEU A 83 6.66 12.46 -1.46
C LEU A 83 6.56 12.82 -2.94
N ARG A 84 5.54 13.58 -3.34
CA ARG A 84 5.38 14.11 -4.70
C ARG A 84 6.52 15.05 -5.09
N ASN A 85 6.98 15.90 -4.17
CA ASN A 85 8.08 16.83 -4.41
C ASN A 85 9.41 16.11 -4.60
N ARG A 86 9.66 15.01 -3.88
CA ARG A 86 10.85 14.17 -4.07
C ARG A 86 10.80 13.34 -5.36
N HIS A 87 9.60 12.96 -5.80
CA HIS A 87 9.37 12.07 -6.96
C HIS A 87 8.54 12.74 -8.05
N LYS A 88 8.92 13.95 -8.49
CA LYS A 88 8.18 14.80 -9.47
C LYS A 88 7.88 14.09 -10.81
N GLN A 89 8.65 13.06 -11.15
CA GLN A 89 8.48 12.26 -12.37
C GLN A 89 7.43 11.15 -12.23
N LEU A 90 6.86 10.95 -11.04
CA LEU A 90 5.79 10.00 -10.77
C LEU A 90 4.47 10.73 -10.57
N ILE A 91 3.40 10.11 -11.04
CA ILE A 91 2.03 10.43 -10.61
C ILE A 91 1.80 9.67 -9.33
N ILE A 92 1.52 10.35 -8.22
CA ILE A 92 1.36 9.73 -6.90
C ILE A 92 0.02 10.14 -6.30
N GLN A 93 -0.82 9.14 -5.97
CA GLN A 93 -2.11 9.35 -5.30
C GLN A 93 -2.24 8.43 -4.09
N ALA A 94 -2.73 8.97 -2.97
CA ALA A 94 -3.08 8.19 -1.79
C ALA A 94 -4.58 7.87 -1.78
N LEU A 95 -4.91 6.66 -1.35
CA LEU A 95 -6.27 6.11 -1.36
C LEU A 95 -6.56 5.41 -0.02
N ASN A 96 -7.79 5.52 0.47
CA ASN A 96 -8.30 4.63 1.51
C ASN A 96 -8.36 3.19 0.97
N PRO A 97 -7.69 2.20 1.60
CA PRO A 97 -7.63 0.83 1.11
C PRO A 97 -9.00 0.18 0.89
N GLN A 98 -10.03 0.62 1.61
CA GLN A 98 -11.41 0.12 1.45
C GLN A 98 -11.99 0.39 0.07
N PHE A 99 -11.45 1.36 -0.69
CA PHE A 99 -11.91 1.70 -2.04
C PHE A 99 -11.24 0.87 -3.14
N LEU A 100 -10.42 -0.12 -2.78
CA LEU A 100 -9.81 -1.04 -3.72
C LEU A 100 -10.42 -2.44 -3.58
N LEU A 101 -10.95 -3.03 -4.67
CA LEU A 101 -11.41 -4.42 -4.72
C LEU A 101 -10.26 -5.39 -5.03
N SER A 102 -9.46 -5.05 -6.04
CA SER A 102 -8.42 -5.91 -6.58
C SER A 102 -7.36 -5.10 -7.31
N VAL A 103 -6.26 -5.73 -7.66
CA VAL A 103 -5.24 -5.14 -8.56
C VAL A 103 -5.84 -4.82 -9.94
N GLN A 104 -6.78 -5.64 -10.43
CA GLN A 104 -7.46 -5.42 -11.70
C GLN A 104 -8.39 -4.20 -11.62
N HIS A 105 -9.08 -4.00 -10.50
CA HIS A 105 -9.85 -2.78 -10.25
C HIS A 105 -8.96 -1.55 -10.38
N ALA A 106 -7.82 -1.53 -9.68
CA ALA A 106 -6.86 -0.43 -9.81
C ALA A 106 -6.44 -0.21 -11.26
N LYS A 107 -6.04 -1.28 -11.96
CA LYS A 107 -5.60 -1.21 -13.35
C LYS A 107 -6.65 -0.58 -14.27
N LYS A 108 -7.92 -1.02 -14.16
CA LYS A 108 -9.04 -0.48 -14.96
C LYS A 108 -9.24 1.02 -14.70
N ILE A 109 -9.29 1.44 -13.43
CA ILE A 109 -9.43 2.87 -13.08
C ILE A 109 -8.26 3.70 -13.63
N LEU A 110 -7.02 3.23 -13.49
CA LEU A 110 -5.86 3.95 -14.00
C LEU A 110 -5.85 4.06 -15.52
N VAL A 111 -6.30 3.01 -16.24
CA VAL A 111 -6.47 3.05 -17.70
C VAL A 111 -7.46 4.15 -18.09
N ILE A 112 -8.61 4.25 -17.41
CA ILE A 112 -9.62 5.28 -17.66
C ILE A 112 -9.02 6.68 -17.45
N SER A 113 -8.34 6.92 -16.33
CA SER A 113 -7.74 8.23 -16.02
C SER A 113 -6.63 8.62 -17.00
N ILE A 114 -5.77 7.68 -17.42
CA ILE A 114 -4.71 7.94 -18.40
C ILE A 114 -5.32 8.23 -19.77
N HIS A 115 -6.36 7.49 -20.15
CA HIS A 115 -7.09 7.74 -21.39
C HIS A 115 -7.76 9.12 -21.37
N ALA A 116 -8.47 9.45 -20.29
CA ALA A 116 -9.09 10.76 -20.10
C ALA A 116 -8.07 11.91 -20.19
N LYS A 117 -6.84 11.71 -19.68
CA LYS A 117 -5.76 12.68 -19.84
C LYS A 117 -5.39 12.88 -21.31
N LYS A 118 -5.28 11.78 -22.09
CA LYS A 118 -4.95 11.84 -23.54
C LYS A 118 -6.05 12.52 -24.33
N THR A 119 -7.31 12.26 -24.01
CA THR A 119 -8.49 12.82 -24.73
C THR A 119 -8.95 14.16 -24.17
N LYS A 120 -8.28 14.71 -23.15
CA LYS A 120 -8.65 15.96 -22.46
C LYS A 120 -10.04 15.92 -21.79
N THR A 121 -10.48 14.76 -21.37
CA THR A 121 -11.79 14.51 -20.70
C THR A 121 -11.65 14.19 -19.22
N MET A 122 -10.54 14.62 -18.58
CA MET A 122 -10.36 14.44 -17.14
C MET A 122 -11.40 15.21 -16.34
N LEU A 123 -11.83 14.62 -15.23
CA LEU A 123 -12.76 15.24 -14.25
C LEU A 123 -12.08 16.40 -13.47
N SER A 124 -10.76 16.51 -13.53
CA SER A 124 -9.98 17.51 -12.79
C SER A 124 -8.73 17.90 -13.58
N LYS A 125 -8.14 19.06 -13.21
CA LYS A 125 -6.90 19.56 -13.83
C LYS A 125 -5.69 18.65 -13.55
N LYS A 126 -5.70 17.90 -12.43
CA LYS A 126 -4.62 17.00 -12.01
C LYS A 126 -5.06 15.55 -12.17
N ILE A 127 -4.22 14.72 -12.78
CA ILE A 127 -4.53 13.30 -12.98
C ILE A 127 -4.65 12.54 -11.64
N GLU A 128 -3.89 12.93 -10.62
CA GLU A 128 -3.99 12.36 -9.28
C GLU A 128 -5.39 12.56 -8.71
N THR A 129 -5.96 13.74 -8.91
CA THR A 129 -7.32 14.04 -8.47
C THR A 129 -8.36 13.30 -9.31
N ASP A 130 -8.16 13.19 -10.63
CA ASP A 130 -9.03 12.40 -11.51
C ASP A 130 -9.08 10.92 -11.06
N ILE A 131 -7.93 10.33 -10.74
CA ILE A 131 -7.84 8.96 -10.20
C ILE A 131 -8.67 8.84 -8.91
N LEU A 132 -8.55 9.79 -7.97
CA LEU A 132 -9.28 9.75 -6.72
C LEU A 132 -10.79 9.88 -6.95
N LEU A 133 -11.22 10.77 -7.84
CA LEU A 133 -12.62 10.96 -8.21
C LEU A 133 -13.24 9.67 -8.77
N ARG A 134 -12.51 8.95 -9.62
CA ARG A 134 -12.97 7.69 -10.21
C ARG A 134 -13.06 6.56 -9.18
N PHE A 135 -12.09 6.45 -8.26
CA PHE A 135 -12.21 5.50 -7.15
C PHE A 135 -13.39 5.83 -6.22
N ALA A 136 -13.69 7.10 -6.03
CA ALA A 136 -14.81 7.56 -5.21
C ALA A 136 -16.15 7.53 -5.96
N VAL A 137 -16.15 7.31 -7.27
CA VAL A 137 -17.31 7.38 -8.17
C VAL A 137 -18.09 8.69 -7.93
N THR A 138 -17.41 9.82 -8.00
CA THR A 138 -17.99 11.16 -7.84
C THR A 138 -17.20 12.21 -8.63
N THR A 139 -17.86 13.28 -9.04
CA THR A 139 -17.24 14.44 -9.69
C THR A 139 -16.84 15.52 -8.69
N GLN A 140 -17.21 15.39 -7.41
CA GLN A 140 -16.95 16.39 -6.37
C GLN A 140 -15.65 16.08 -5.62
N ILE A 141 -14.63 16.93 -5.77
CA ILE A 141 -13.29 16.75 -5.17
C ILE A 141 -13.36 16.64 -3.65
N SER A 142 -14.13 17.51 -2.98
CA SER A 142 -14.28 17.49 -1.52
C SER A 142 -14.86 16.18 -1.02
N GLN A 143 -15.86 15.64 -1.72
CA GLN A 143 -16.45 14.35 -1.40
C GLN A 143 -15.46 13.21 -1.63
N ALA A 144 -14.75 13.18 -2.76
CA ALA A 144 -13.77 12.16 -3.06
C ALA A 144 -12.67 12.10 -1.98
N ILE A 145 -12.13 13.26 -1.57
CA ILE A 145 -11.15 13.35 -0.48
C ILE A 145 -11.75 12.82 0.83
N LYS A 146 -12.98 13.21 1.15
CA LYS A 146 -13.66 12.81 2.39
C LYS A 146 -13.87 11.31 2.48
N ILE A 147 -14.28 10.61 1.42
CA ILE A 147 -14.64 9.18 1.46
C ILE A 147 -13.48 8.27 1.05
N ALA A 148 -12.81 8.55 -0.06
CA ALA A 148 -11.79 7.69 -0.66
C ALA A 148 -10.36 8.17 -0.44
N GLY A 149 -10.15 9.40 0.02
CA GLY A 149 -8.82 9.92 0.34
C GLY A 149 -8.19 9.24 1.56
N ARG A 150 -6.87 9.42 1.70
CA ARG A 150 -6.12 8.98 2.87
C ARG A 150 -6.76 9.53 4.15
N LYS A 151 -6.91 8.67 5.17
CA LYS A 151 -7.29 9.07 6.52
C LYS A 151 -6.04 9.24 7.39
N LEU A 152 -6.02 10.27 8.23
CA LEU A 152 -4.96 10.43 9.21
C LEU A 152 -5.01 9.26 10.22
N ASN A 153 -3.83 8.82 10.67
CA ASN A 153 -3.66 7.76 11.67
C ASN A 153 -4.24 6.39 11.27
N MET A 154 -4.34 6.12 9.98
CA MET A 154 -4.81 4.83 9.44
C MET A 154 -3.90 4.36 8.31
N ASP A 155 -3.89 3.04 8.08
CA ASP A 155 -3.28 2.44 6.90
C ASP A 155 -3.88 3.07 5.63
N PHE A 156 -3.06 3.19 4.60
CA PHE A 156 -3.49 3.77 3.33
C PHE A 156 -2.73 3.15 2.15
N LEU A 157 -3.29 3.24 0.96
CA LEU A 157 -2.61 2.86 -0.28
C LEU A 157 -1.95 4.08 -0.91
N VAL A 158 -0.75 3.89 -1.44
CA VAL A 158 -0.14 4.81 -2.40
C VAL A 158 -0.15 4.13 -3.76
N ILE A 159 -0.72 4.80 -4.74
CA ILE A 159 -0.69 4.44 -6.15
C ILE A 159 0.35 5.32 -6.81
N ALA A 160 1.36 4.72 -7.43
CA ALA A 160 2.39 5.44 -8.17
C ALA A 160 2.44 4.96 -9.63
N ILE A 161 2.55 5.91 -10.57
CA ILE A 161 2.62 5.63 -12.01
C ILE A 161 3.82 6.34 -12.61
N GLY A 162 4.63 5.63 -13.40
CA GLY A 162 5.75 6.21 -14.12
C GLY A 162 6.73 5.18 -14.67
N LYS A 163 7.99 5.59 -14.87
CA LYS A 163 9.06 4.71 -15.34
C LYS A 163 9.45 3.72 -14.24
N LYS A 164 9.80 2.48 -14.62
CA LYS A 164 10.21 1.41 -13.70
C LYS A 164 11.36 1.83 -12.77
N SER A 165 12.35 2.57 -13.29
CA SER A 165 13.47 3.07 -12.48
C SER A 165 13.03 4.02 -11.37
N SER A 166 12.06 4.90 -11.64
CA SER A 166 11.51 5.83 -10.66
C SER A 166 10.66 5.12 -9.61
N LEU A 167 9.87 4.11 -10.02
CA LEU A 167 9.13 3.26 -9.10
C LEU A 167 10.07 2.46 -8.18
N ASN A 168 11.21 1.98 -8.70
CA ASN A 168 12.21 1.30 -7.88
C ASN A 168 12.80 2.21 -6.80
N ARG A 169 13.08 3.48 -7.11
CA ARG A 169 13.55 4.46 -6.11
C ARG A 169 12.48 4.70 -5.03
N LEU A 170 11.24 4.91 -5.44
CA LEU A 170 10.13 5.07 -4.51
C LEU A 170 9.97 3.82 -3.61
N HIS A 171 10.04 2.62 -4.20
CA HIS A 171 9.95 1.37 -3.44
C HIS A 171 11.07 1.26 -2.39
N SER A 172 12.32 1.58 -2.76
CA SER A 172 13.45 1.55 -1.82
C SER A 172 13.26 2.50 -0.63
N GLU A 173 12.60 3.64 -0.84
CA GLU A 173 12.26 4.59 0.21
C GLU A 173 11.14 4.08 1.12
N LEU A 174 10.10 3.45 0.55
CA LEU A 174 8.89 3.07 1.28
C LEU A 174 8.92 1.65 1.85
N LYS A 175 9.85 0.78 1.45
CA LYS A 175 9.85 -0.66 1.74
C LYS A 175 9.67 -1.05 3.21
N LEU A 176 10.22 -0.26 4.13
CA LEU A 176 10.13 -0.50 5.58
C LEU A 176 8.79 -0.07 6.20
N LEU A 177 7.98 0.64 5.43
CA LEU A 177 6.69 1.19 5.85
C LEU A 177 5.51 0.43 5.22
N LEU A 178 5.80 -0.65 4.47
CA LEU A 178 4.80 -1.45 3.78
C LEU A 178 4.18 -2.50 4.68
N ASN A 179 2.89 -2.76 4.49
CA ASN A 179 2.23 -3.89 5.13
C ASN A 179 2.87 -5.21 4.67
N PRO A 180 3.20 -6.13 5.61
CA PRO A 180 3.80 -7.42 5.27
C PRO A 180 2.86 -8.31 4.45
N LYS A 181 1.54 -8.15 4.59
CA LYS A 181 0.49 -8.84 3.83
C LYS A 181 -0.35 -7.82 3.06
N PRO A 182 0.16 -7.28 1.93
CA PRO A 182 -0.54 -6.24 1.21
C PRO A 182 -1.86 -6.73 0.63
N LEU A 183 -2.85 -5.84 0.62
CA LEU A 183 -4.19 -6.06 0.04
C LEU A 183 -4.92 -7.31 0.58
N SER A 184 -4.73 -7.65 1.85
CA SER A 184 -5.34 -8.83 2.46
C SER A 184 -6.82 -8.67 2.83
N LYS A 185 -7.37 -7.45 2.78
CA LYS A 185 -8.75 -7.15 3.18
C LYS A 185 -9.71 -7.34 2.01
N ASP A 186 -10.82 -8.04 2.27
CA ASP A 186 -11.95 -8.11 1.33
C ASP A 186 -12.87 -6.91 1.51
N ASN A 187 -12.98 -6.10 0.48
CA ASN A 187 -13.78 -4.87 0.47
C ASN A 187 -15.12 -5.00 -0.28
N HIS A 188 -15.52 -6.21 -0.70
CA HIS A 188 -16.73 -6.42 -1.52
C HIS A 188 -18.00 -5.92 -0.83
N ILE A 189 -18.21 -6.27 0.44
CA ILE A 189 -19.41 -5.87 1.19
C ILE A 189 -19.43 -4.35 1.36
N PHE A 190 -18.29 -3.75 1.71
CA PHE A 190 -18.19 -2.31 1.88
C PHE A 190 -18.51 -1.58 0.58
N LEU A 191 -17.87 -1.92 -0.54
CA LEU A 191 -18.02 -1.21 -1.80
C LEU A 191 -19.41 -1.43 -2.42
N LYS A 192 -19.99 -2.63 -2.25
CA LYS A 192 -21.37 -2.88 -2.65
C LYS A 192 -22.35 -1.92 -1.97
N ARG A 193 -22.19 -1.68 -0.66
CA ARG A 193 -23.00 -0.72 0.10
C ARG A 193 -22.68 0.72 -0.30
N GLN A 194 -21.42 1.08 -0.37
CA GLN A 194 -20.93 2.42 -0.68
C GLN A 194 -21.48 2.93 -2.02
N PHE A 195 -21.56 2.05 -3.02
CA PHE A 195 -22.02 2.40 -4.37
C PHE A 195 -23.46 1.96 -4.68
N ASN A 196 -24.20 1.52 -3.67
CA ASN A 196 -25.62 1.08 -3.78
C ASN A 196 -25.83 0.05 -4.91
N VAL A 197 -24.91 -0.95 -5.00
CA VAL A 197 -25.05 -2.00 -6.04
C VAL A 197 -26.02 -3.07 -5.58
N SER A 198 -27.13 -3.21 -6.28
CA SER A 198 -28.20 -4.18 -5.98
C SER A 198 -27.85 -5.60 -6.44
N LYS A 199 -28.54 -6.61 -5.88
CA LYS A 199 -28.42 -8.00 -6.34
C LYS A 199 -28.83 -8.13 -7.82
N LYS A 200 -29.88 -7.40 -8.26
CA LYS A 200 -30.33 -7.40 -9.65
C LYS A 200 -29.26 -6.88 -10.61
N GLN A 201 -28.55 -5.82 -10.25
CA GLN A 201 -27.43 -5.32 -11.07
C GLN A 201 -26.29 -6.34 -11.16
N LEU A 202 -25.94 -7.00 -10.05
CA LEU A 202 -24.90 -8.04 -10.06
C LEU A 202 -25.25 -9.22 -10.96
N SER A 203 -26.52 -9.68 -10.93
CA SER A 203 -26.99 -10.78 -11.77
C SER A 203 -27.14 -10.43 -13.25
N ALA A 204 -27.28 -9.14 -13.59
CA ALA A 204 -27.39 -8.66 -14.96
C ALA A 204 -26.02 -8.58 -15.69
N VAL A 205 -24.91 -8.60 -14.96
CA VAL A 205 -23.56 -8.54 -15.55
C VAL A 205 -22.98 -9.95 -15.60
N PRO A 206 -22.84 -10.57 -16.79
CA PRO A 206 -22.32 -11.94 -16.96
C PRO A 206 -20.79 -11.97 -16.82
N SER A 207 -20.28 -11.65 -15.64
CA SER A 207 -18.86 -11.59 -15.32
C SER A 207 -18.55 -12.29 -14.00
N LYS A 208 -17.37 -12.92 -13.90
CA LYS A 208 -16.86 -13.47 -12.63
C LYS A 208 -16.62 -12.39 -11.57
N ASN A 209 -16.46 -11.13 -11.99
CA ASN A 209 -16.16 -9.98 -11.14
C ASN A 209 -17.19 -8.86 -11.32
N SER A 210 -18.49 -9.21 -11.35
CA SER A 210 -19.60 -8.30 -11.67
C SER A 210 -19.62 -7.02 -10.82
N LEU A 211 -19.26 -7.08 -9.53
CA LEU A 211 -19.17 -5.87 -8.69
C LEU A 211 -18.07 -4.92 -9.18
N GLU A 212 -16.89 -5.48 -9.51
CA GLU A 212 -15.78 -4.68 -10.02
C GLU A 212 -16.14 -4.01 -11.34
N ASP A 213 -16.74 -4.77 -12.26
CA ASP A 213 -17.11 -4.23 -13.58
C ASP A 213 -18.18 -3.13 -13.46
N ILE A 214 -19.19 -3.28 -12.60
CA ILE A 214 -20.19 -2.24 -12.33
C ILE A 214 -19.54 -0.98 -11.76
N ILE A 215 -18.60 -1.11 -10.80
CA ILE A 215 -17.95 0.06 -10.20
C ILE A 215 -17.06 0.76 -11.22
N VAL A 216 -16.34 0.00 -12.03
CA VAL A 216 -15.49 0.54 -13.11
C VAL A 216 -16.33 1.25 -14.17
N GLU A 217 -17.48 0.68 -14.56
CA GLU A 217 -18.43 1.32 -15.48
C GLU A 217 -18.95 2.65 -14.91
N LYS A 218 -19.41 2.66 -13.64
CA LYS A 218 -19.81 3.90 -12.95
C LYS A 218 -18.70 4.96 -12.96
N ALA A 219 -17.45 4.54 -12.75
CA ALA A 219 -16.30 5.43 -12.77
C ALA A 219 -15.95 5.94 -14.18
N ALA A 220 -16.24 5.15 -15.22
CA ALA A 220 -15.96 5.51 -16.62
C ALA A 220 -16.94 6.55 -17.16
N VAL A 221 -18.21 6.47 -16.74
CA VAL A 221 -19.31 7.35 -17.25
C VAL A 221 -19.47 8.64 -16.45
N LEU A 222 -18.59 8.94 -15.48
CA LEU A 222 -18.56 10.23 -14.80
C LEU A 222 -18.22 11.35 -15.80
N LEU A 223 -19.09 12.31 -15.92
CA LEU A 223 -18.96 13.51 -16.76
C LEU A 223 -19.15 14.78 -15.93
#